data_c4e49682671f0f342547dcf3f00eed35
#
_entry.id   c4e49682671f0f342547dcf3f00eed35
#
_cell.length_a   1.000
_cell.length_b   1.000
_cell.length_c   1.000
_cell.angle_alpha   90.00
_cell.angle_beta   90.00
_cell.angle_gamma   90.00
#
_symmetry.space_group_name_H-M   'P 1'
#
loop_
_entity.id
_entity.type
_entity.pdbx_description
1 polymer ?
#
loop_
_entity_poly.entity_id
_entity_poly.type
_entity_poly.pdbx_seq_one_letter_code
_entity_poly.pdbx_strand_id
1 'polypeptide(L)'
;MLQRLLPLKETRVWRFGLYYFFVFGGFVALSQWLIPYYVNVYSLTIVAAGFMAAAFSLPAGLFRAAGGWLSDKVGARMVLLWILGISLVCMVFLFIPRMEIQAPGQGVMAGKSGTVRSVNANEIIVGNDTYLLQSKAGNSSEVAIRFGIHHDKEGFLFLPTTTYHQEPKVRVGDEVTKGDLLAKGVTLIYFQANKWIFSLLVFIIGIMMGLGGAAVFKHISDYYPSNIGTVGGIVGVLGGLGGFFGPLVFGSLLKSTGIWTSCWMFLAVLVVICIVLQRTAIRAVTKKSSAI
;
A
#
# COMPACT_ATOMS: atom_id res chain seq x y z
N MET A 1 -38.88 -21.94 -4.76
CA MET A 1 -37.80 -20.96 -4.94
C MET A 1 -37.44 -20.22 -3.66
N LEU A 2 -38.41 -19.75 -2.87
CA LEU A 2 -38.15 -19.01 -1.60
C LEU A 2 -37.37 -19.83 -0.54
N GLN A 3 -37.60 -21.13 -0.43
CA GLN A 3 -36.88 -21.98 0.54
C GLN A 3 -35.34 -22.03 0.30
N ARG A 4 -34.86 -21.84 -0.94
CA ARG A 4 -33.43 -21.77 -1.28
C ARG A 4 -32.75 -20.46 -0.82
N LEU A 5 -33.54 -19.44 -0.48
CA LEU A 5 -33.04 -18.15 0.01
C LEU A 5 -33.03 -18.05 1.55
N LEU A 6 -33.54 -19.08 2.24
CA LEU A 6 -33.51 -19.14 3.72
C LEU A 6 -32.10 -18.91 4.33
N PRO A 7 -30.98 -19.41 3.73
CA PRO A 7 -29.65 -19.16 4.27
C PRO A 7 -29.26 -17.67 4.33
N LEU A 8 -29.87 -16.80 3.51
CA LEU A 8 -29.63 -15.35 3.59
C LEU A 8 -30.05 -14.72 4.91
N LYS A 9 -30.94 -15.35 5.68
CA LYS A 9 -31.35 -14.90 7.02
C LYS A 9 -30.28 -15.21 8.09
N GLU A 10 -29.33 -16.10 7.77
CA GLU A 10 -28.31 -16.51 8.72
C GLU A 10 -27.09 -15.56 8.69
N THR A 11 -26.78 -14.93 9.80
CA THR A 11 -25.59 -14.06 9.96
C THR A 11 -24.29 -14.77 9.59
N ARG A 12 -24.25 -16.10 9.71
CA ARG A 12 -23.07 -16.92 9.38
C ARG A 12 -22.75 -16.87 7.89
N VAL A 13 -23.76 -16.88 7.02
CA VAL A 13 -23.60 -16.79 5.56
C VAL A 13 -22.98 -15.45 5.17
N TRP A 14 -23.43 -14.36 5.78
CA TRP A 14 -22.88 -13.02 5.56
C TRP A 14 -21.42 -12.90 6.01
N ARG A 15 -21.03 -13.59 7.12
CA ARG A 15 -19.64 -13.67 7.55
C ARG A 15 -18.78 -14.40 6.53
N PHE A 16 -19.23 -15.55 6.00
CA PHE A 16 -18.52 -16.26 4.93
C PHE A 16 -18.46 -15.42 3.66
N GLY A 17 -19.53 -14.70 3.33
CA GLY A 17 -19.56 -13.74 2.23
C GLY A 17 -18.49 -12.66 2.38
N LEU A 18 -18.34 -12.07 3.58
CA LEU A 18 -17.34 -11.05 3.83
C LEU A 18 -15.91 -11.61 3.78
N TYR A 19 -15.68 -12.82 4.29
CA TYR A 19 -14.37 -13.48 4.15
C TYR A 19 -14.04 -13.73 2.68
N TYR A 20 -15.02 -14.18 1.90
CA TYR A 20 -14.82 -14.43 0.47
C TYR A 20 -14.72 -13.14 -0.34
N PHE A 21 -15.41 -12.08 0.08
CA PHE A 21 -15.24 -10.74 -0.46
C PHE A 21 -13.79 -10.26 -0.34
N PHE A 22 -13.12 -10.55 0.79
CA PHE A 22 -11.71 -10.23 0.95
C PHE A 22 -10.81 -11.16 0.13
N VAL A 23 -10.89 -12.49 0.33
CA VAL A 23 -9.91 -13.43 -0.28
C VAL A 23 -10.09 -13.60 -1.77
N PHE A 24 -11.30 -13.52 -2.30
CA PHE A 24 -11.57 -13.63 -3.74
C PHE A 24 -11.79 -12.27 -4.36
N GLY A 25 -12.66 -11.45 -3.79
CA GLY A 25 -12.96 -10.11 -4.30
C GLY A 25 -11.71 -9.20 -4.25
N GLY A 26 -11.01 -9.18 -3.12
CA GLY A 26 -9.74 -8.46 -2.97
C GLY A 26 -8.66 -8.96 -3.93
N PHE A 27 -8.58 -10.28 -4.16
CA PHE A 27 -7.69 -10.87 -5.15
C PHE A 27 -7.96 -10.34 -6.56
N VAL A 28 -9.22 -10.39 -7.01
CA VAL A 28 -9.62 -9.92 -8.34
C VAL A 28 -9.37 -8.42 -8.48
N ALA A 29 -9.71 -7.64 -7.45
CA ALA A 29 -9.47 -6.21 -7.41
C ALA A 29 -7.97 -5.86 -7.53
N LEU A 30 -7.12 -6.54 -6.75
CA LEU A 30 -5.68 -6.33 -6.80
C LEU A 30 -5.06 -6.79 -8.12
N SER A 31 -5.54 -7.89 -8.72
CA SER A 31 -5.05 -8.35 -10.03
C SER A 31 -5.18 -7.27 -11.11
N GLN A 32 -6.23 -6.46 -11.04
CA GLN A 32 -6.46 -5.33 -11.95
C GLN A 32 -5.67 -4.09 -11.51
N TRP A 33 -5.57 -3.83 -10.19
CA TRP A 33 -4.98 -2.62 -9.65
C TRP A 33 -3.45 -2.62 -9.65
N LEU A 34 -2.81 -3.78 -9.56
CA LEU A 34 -1.35 -3.88 -9.48
C LEU A 34 -0.63 -3.36 -10.73
N ILE A 35 -1.20 -3.51 -11.93
CA ILE A 35 -0.58 -3.00 -13.16
C ILE A 35 -0.44 -1.48 -13.11
N PRO A 36 -1.52 -0.68 -12.96
CA PRO A 36 -1.39 0.76 -12.83
C PRO A 36 -0.58 1.17 -11.59
N TYR A 37 -0.63 0.41 -10.50
CA TYR A 37 0.19 0.66 -9.31
C TYR A 37 1.69 0.59 -9.64
N TYR A 38 2.17 -0.50 -10.26
CA TYR A 38 3.57 -0.67 -10.62
C TYR A 38 4.05 0.37 -11.64
N VAL A 39 3.20 0.73 -12.61
CA VAL A 39 3.53 1.76 -13.59
C VAL A 39 3.68 3.13 -12.93
N ASN A 40 2.74 3.53 -12.09
CA ASN A 40 2.72 4.88 -11.53
C ASN A 40 3.66 5.06 -10.32
N VAL A 41 3.79 4.04 -9.47
CA VAL A 41 4.60 4.15 -8.24
C VAL A 41 6.07 3.81 -8.50
N TYR A 42 6.33 2.77 -9.31
CA TYR A 42 7.69 2.27 -9.55
C TYR A 42 8.21 2.58 -10.96
N SER A 43 7.45 3.31 -11.77
CA SER A 43 7.82 3.68 -13.15
C SER A 43 8.21 2.48 -14.04
N LEU A 44 7.59 1.32 -13.79
CA LEU A 44 7.81 0.12 -14.62
C LEU A 44 7.09 0.26 -15.96
N THR A 45 7.63 -0.41 -16.98
CA THR A 45 6.92 -0.57 -18.25
C THR A 45 5.65 -1.40 -18.05
N ILE A 46 4.63 -1.22 -18.89
CA ILE A 46 3.37 -1.98 -18.82
C ILE A 46 3.64 -3.48 -18.86
N VAL A 47 4.61 -3.92 -19.68
CA VAL A 47 4.99 -5.34 -19.80
C VAL A 47 5.57 -5.85 -18.47
N ALA A 48 6.52 -5.13 -17.86
CA ALA A 48 7.11 -5.51 -16.58
C ALA A 48 6.06 -5.49 -15.45
N ALA A 49 5.20 -4.48 -15.42
CA ALA A 49 4.09 -4.41 -14.48
C ALA A 49 3.10 -5.59 -14.64
N GLY A 50 2.84 -6.00 -15.89
CA GLY A 50 2.05 -7.19 -16.20
C GLY A 50 2.68 -8.48 -15.65
N PHE A 51 4.00 -8.66 -15.79
CA PHE A 51 4.70 -9.81 -15.19
C PHE A 51 4.63 -9.80 -13.65
N MET A 52 4.78 -8.63 -13.01
CA MET A 52 4.66 -8.51 -11.56
C MET A 52 3.23 -8.82 -11.07
N ALA A 53 2.20 -8.37 -11.79
CA ALA A 53 0.81 -8.70 -11.52
C ALA A 53 0.52 -10.20 -11.74
N ALA A 54 1.13 -10.82 -12.75
CA ALA A 54 1.04 -12.25 -12.99
C ALA A 54 1.72 -13.05 -11.86
N ALA A 55 2.86 -12.58 -11.34
CA ALA A 55 3.54 -13.17 -10.20
C ALA A 55 2.69 -13.16 -8.91
N PHE A 56 1.79 -12.18 -8.75
CA PHE A 56 0.77 -12.17 -7.70
C PHE A 56 -0.34 -13.20 -7.97
N SER A 57 -0.85 -13.24 -9.20
CA SER A 57 -2.07 -13.98 -9.55
C SER A 57 -1.84 -15.48 -9.71
N LEU A 58 -0.71 -15.89 -10.27
CA LEU A 58 -0.39 -17.29 -10.55
C LEU A 58 -0.28 -18.14 -9.28
N PRO A 59 0.46 -17.73 -8.22
CA PRO A 59 0.50 -18.50 -6.99
C PRO A 59 -0.87 -18.62 -6.33
N ALA A 60 -1.71 -17.59 -6.37
CA ALA A 60 -3.04 -17.64 -5.80
C ALA A 60 -3.88 -18.77 -6.42
N GLY A 61 -3.77 -18.98 -7.73
CA GLY A 61 -4.41 -20.11 -8.43
C GLY A 61 -3.86 -21.47 -7.97
N LEU A 62 -2.54 -21.62 -7.95
CA LEU A 62 -1.87 -22.87 -7.59
C LEU A 62 -2.09 -23.27 -6.13
N PHE A 63 -1.92 -22.33 -5.20
CA PHE A 63 -2.05 -22.58 -3.76
C PHE A 63 -3.51 -22.78 -3.30
N ARG A 64 -4.49 -22.56 -4.17
CA ARG A 64 -5.90 -22.84 -3.84
C ARG A 64 -6.14 -24.30 -3.49
N ALA A 65 -5.52 -25.24 -4.22
CA ALA A 65 -5.60 -26.68 -3.90
C ALA A 65 -4.95 -26.99 -2.55
N ALA A 66 -3.78 -26.40 -2.27
CA ALA A 66 -3.09 -26.54 -0.99
C ALA A 66 -3.90 -26.00 0.20
N GLY A 67 -4.71 -24.94 -0.02
CA GLY A 67 -5.61 -24.38 0.99
C GLY A 67 -6.69 -25.36 1.44
N GLY A 68 -7.24 -26.15 0.52
CA GLY A 68 -8.19 -27.23 0.83
C GLY A 68 -7.53 -28.28 1.70
N TRP A 69 -6.40 -28.83 1.26
CA TRP A 69 -5.64 -29.83 1.99
C TRP A 69 -5.22 -29.37 3.40
N LEU A 70 -4.74 -28.13 3.53
CA LEU A 70 -4.36 -27.56 4.83
C LEU A 70 -5.58 -27.42 5.75
N SER A 71 -6.71 -27.02 5.19
CA SER A 71 -7.97 -26.87 5.93
C SER A 71 -8.53 -28.21 6.40
N ASP A 72 -8.29 -29.29 5.66
CA ASP A 72 -8.66 -30.65 6.10
C ASP A 72 -7.80 -31.13 7.26
N LYS A 73 -6.50 -30.80 7.28
CA LYS A 73 -5.58 -31.24 8.35
C LYS A 73 -5.70 -30.42 9.65
N VAL A 74 -5.77 -29.09 9.54
CA VAL A 74 -5.66 -28.16 10.69
C VAL A 74 -7.01 -27.60 11.08
N GLY A 75 -7.99 -27.72 10.19
CA GLY A 75 -9.31 -27.13 10.36
C GLY A 75 -9.43 -25.74 9.71
N ALA A 76 -10.49 -25.56 8.94
CA ALA A 76 -10.71 -24.36 8.12
C ALA A 76 -10.72 -23.05 8.94
N ARG A 77 -11.16 -23.09 10.20
CA ARG A 77 -11.21 -21.92 11.09
C ARG A 77 -9.81 -21.39 11.42
N MET A 78 -8.88 -22.27 11.76
CA MET A 78 -7.53 -21.91 12.16
C MET A 78 -6.74 -21.43 10.94
N VAL A 79 -6.88 -22.15 9.82
CA VAL A 79 -6.24 -21.79 8.55
C VAL A 79 -6.68 -20.39 8.10
N LEU A 80 -7.98 -20.10 8.15
CA LEU A 80 -8.49 -18.77 7.79
C LEU A 80 -7.94 -17.68 8.71
N LEU A 81 -7.81 -17.94 10.02
CA LEU A 81 -7.24 -16.99 10.97
C LEU A 81 -5.77 -16.69 10.64
N TRP A 82 -4.97 -17.71 10.31
CA TRP A 82 -3.59 -17.52 9.89
C TRP A 82 -3.48 -16.71 8.61
N ILE A 83 -4.31 -17.03 7.61
CA ILE A 83 -4.35 -16.30 6.34
C ILE A 83 -4.64 -14.82 6.56
N LEU A 84 -5.68 -14.50 7.34
CA LEU A 84 -6.04 -13.13 7.66
C LEU A 84 -4.93 -12.42 8.45
N GLY A 85 -4.31 -13.11 9.42
CA GLY A 85 -3.23 -12.56 10.23
C GLY A 85 -1.98 -12.23 9.41
N ILE A 86 -1.51 -13.18 8.58
CA ILE A 86 -0.34 -12.97 7.72
C ILE A 86 -0.63 -11.86 6.69
N SER A 87 -1.82 -11.87 6.08
CA SER A 87 -2.22 -10.83 5.13
C SER A 87 -2.22 -9.45 5.79
N LEU A 88 -2.72 -9.34 7.03
CA LEU A 88 -2.73 -8.08 7.77
C LEU A 88 -1.30 -7.57 8.01
N VAL A 89 -0.41 -8.42 8.47
CA VAL A 89 1.00 -8.05 8.70
C VAL A 89 1.63 -7.55 7.40
N CYS A 90 1.48 -8.28 6.29
CA CYS A 90 2.00 -7.85 5.00
C CYS A 90 1.42 -6.49 4.57
N MET A 91 0.09 -6.28 4.76
CA MET A 91 -0.56 -5.01 4.39
C MET A 91 -0.07 -3.83 5.24
N VAL A 92 0.19 -4.04 6.53
CA VAL A 92 0.74 -2.98 7.39
C VAL A 92 2.10 -2.51 6.87
N PHE A 93 2.96 -3.42 6.41
CA PHE A 93 4.23 -3.04 5.77
C PHE A 93 4.05 -2.34 4.42
N LEU A 94 2.93 -2.58 3.72
CA LEU A 94 2.60 -1.92 2.46
C LEU A 94 1.97 -0.52 2.64
N PHE A 95 1.74 -0.05 3.87
CA PHE A 95 1.20 1.28 4.13
C PHE A 95 2.17 2.42 3.83
N ILE A 96 3.48 2.13 3.77
CA ILE A 96 4.49 3.15 3.55
C ILE A 96 4.31 3.72 2.14
N PRO A 97 3.81 4.97 1.99
CA PRO A 97 3.61 5.56 0.69
C PRO A 97 4.93 6.08 0.13
N ARG A 98 4.97 6.27 -1.19
CA ARG A 98 5.96 7.16 -1.78
C ARG A 98 5.62 8.58 -1.34
N MET A 99 6.53 9.22 -0.62
CA MET A 99 6.35 10.60 -0.17
C MET A 99 7.68 11.35 -0.16
N GLU A 100 7.61 12.64 -0.42
CA GLU A 100 8.70 13.59 -0.26
C GLU A 100 8.26 14.64 0.75
N ILE A 101 9.00 14.74 1.85
CA ILE A 101 8.73 15.70 2.91
C ILE A 101 9.81 16.77 2.86
N GLN A 102 9.40 18.04 2.78
CA GLN A 102 10.30 19.17 2.93
C GLN A 102 10.33 19.60 4.39
N ALA A 103 11.50 19.53 4.99
CA ALA A 103 11.74 20.03 6.34
C ALA A 103 12.67 21.28 6.28
N PRO A 104 12.51 22.24 7.18
CA PRO A 104 13.44 23.35 7.27
C PRO A 104 14.83 22.85 7.66
N GLY A 105 15.84 23.26 6.88
CA GLY A 105 17.25 22.99 7.14
C GLY A 105 17.98 24.25 7.56
N GLN A 106 19.30 24.13 7.76
CA GLN A 106 20.14 25.25 8.16
C GLN A 106 20.32 26.23 6.99
N GLY A 107 19.81 27.47 7.15
CA GLY A 107 19.98 28.55 6.18
C GLY A 107 21.33 29.23 6.24
N VAL A 108 21.64 30.06 5.26
CA VAL A 108 22.82 30.94 5.23
C VAL A 108 22.41 32.33 5.61
N MET A 109 23.09 32.92 6.59
CA MET A 109 22.84 34.31 7.07
C MET A 109 23.97 35.24 6.65
N ALA A 110 23.64 36.50 6.42
CA ALA A 110 24.61 37.54 6.12
C ALA A 110 25.53 37.79 7.32
N GLY A 111 26.82 37.66 7.14
CA GLY A 111 27.83 38.02 8.16
C GLY A 111 28.06 39.53 8.27
N LYS A 112 27.81 40.26 7.20
CA LYS A 112 27.97 41.73 7.12
C LYS A 112 26.81 42.35 6.32
N SER A 113 26.57 43.61 6.56
CA SER A 113 25.62 44.40 5.78
C SER A 113 26.22 44.81 4.42
N GLY A 114 25.40 44.82 3.37
CA GLY A 114 25.83 45.19 2.02
C GLY A 114 24.75 44.94 0.98
N THR A 115 25.05 45.32 -0.26
CA THR A 115 24.15 45.07 -1.40
C THR A 115 24.48 43.75 -2.04
N VAL A 116 23.45 42.98 -2.39
CA VAL A 116 23.61 41.68 -3.10
C VAL A 116 24.01 41.93 -4.56
N ARG A 117 25.21 41.53 -4.93
CA ARG A 117 25.75 41.74 -6.27
C ARG A 117 25.43 40.62 -7.24
N SER A 118 25.44 39.36 -6.75
CA SER A 118 25.19 38.18 -7.57
C SER A 118 24.48 37.10 -6.76
N VAL A 119 23.57 36.40 -7.39
CA VAL A 119 22.86 35.26 -6.84
C VAL A 119 22.93 34.12 -7.86
N ASN A 120 23.69 33.09 -7.54
CA ASN A 120 23.85 31.88 -8.33
C ASN A 120 23.35 30.66 -7.54
N ALA A 121 23.19 29.53 -8.21
CA ALA A 121 22.76 28.28 -7.56
C ALA A 121 23.73 27.80 -6.46
N ASN A 122 25.02 28.17 -6.56
CA ASN A 122 26.08 27.68 -5.67
C ASN A 122 26.66 28.78 -4.78
N GLU A 123 26.35 30.06 -5.02
CA GLU A 123 26.93 31.18 -4.25
C GLU A 123 26.04 32.43 -4.29
N ILE A 124 26.14 33.24 -3.24
CA ILE A 124 25.58 34.59 -3.15
C ILE A 124 26.72 35.55 -2.79
N ILE A 125 26.88 36.62 -3.55
CA ILE A 125 27.89 37.65 -3.29
C ILE A 125 27.20 38.87 -2.72
N VAL A 126 27.58 39.25 -1.49
CA VAL A 126 27.10 40.45 -0.80
C VAL A 126 28.28 41.40 -0.57
N GLY A 127 28.27 42.54 -1.26
CA GLY A 127 29.41 43.46 -1.23
C GLY A 127 30.67 42.81 -1.80
N ASN A 128 31.64 42.47 -0.95
CA ASN A 128 32.89 41.79 -1.28
C ASN A 128 32.97 40.38 -0.67
N ASP A 129 31.95 39.95 0.08
CA ASP A 129 31.94 38.65 0.73
C ASP A 129 31.16 37.63 -0.09
N THR A 130 31.71 36.42 -0.27
CA THR A 130 31.07 35.30 -1.00
C THR A 130 30.54 34.28 -0.02
N TYR A 131 29.27 33.97 -0.13
CA TYR A 131 28.58 32.93 0.65
C TYR A 131 28.31 31.72 -0.24
N LEU A 132 28.98 30.61 0.05
CA LEU A 132 28.78 29.36 -0.69
C LEU A 132 27.48 28.69 -0.27
N LEU A 133 26.72 28.23 -1.26
CA LEU A 133 25.49 27.50 -1.06
C LEU A 133 25.69 26.02 -1.39
N GLN A 134 25.06 25.16 -0.62
CA GLN A 134 24.94 23.75 -1.00
C GLN A 134 23.81 23.62 -2.05
N SER A 135 24.22 23.45 -3.29
CA SER A 135 23.30 23.19 -4.41
C SER A 135 22.70 21.79 -4.29
N LYS A 136 21.50 21.62 -4.85
CA LYS A 136 20.88 20.32 -5.01
C LYS A 136 21.85 19.43 -5.80
N ALA A 137 22.47 18.44 -5.14
CA ALA A 137 23.40 17.52 -5.77
C ALA A 137 22.68 16.66 -6.82
N GLY A 138 22.68 17.15 -8.04
CA GLY A 138 22.12 16.49 -9.22
C GLY A 138 22.75 17.13 -10.43
N ASN A 139 23.48 16.33 -11.20
CA ASN A 139 24.22 16.73 -12.40
C ASN A 139 23.53 17.85 -13.18
N SER A 140 24.18 19.00 -13.16
CA SER A 140 23.99 20.05 -14.13
C SER A 140 24.42 19.53 -15.49
N SER A 141 23.50 19.18 -16.32
CA SER A 141 23.52 19.18 -17.79
C SER A 141 22.47 18.23 -18.29
N GLU A 142 21.33 18.78 -18.52
CA GLU A 142 20.38 18.46 -19.58
C GLU A 142 19.00 18.92 -19.13
N VAL A 143 18.52 19.97 -19.79
CA VAL A 143 17.09 20.34 -19.77
C VAL A 143 16.35 19.21 -20.52
N ALA A 144 16.20 18.07 -19.86
CA ALA A 144 15.27 17.06 -20.27
C ALA A 144 14.00 17.31 -19.44
N ILE A 145 12.91 17.64 -20.12
CA ILE A 145 11.56 17.61 -19.55
C ILE A 145 11.30 16.16 -19.16
N ARG A 146 11.68 15.78 -17.92
CA ARG A 146 11.40 14.47 -17.37
C ARG A 146 10.06 14.55 -16.65
N PHE A 147 9.01 14.08 -17.31
CA PHE A 147 7.78 13.73 -16.62
C PHE A 147 8.05 12.51 -15.72
N GLY A 148 8.12 12.75 -14.43
CA GLY A 148 8.36 11.75 -13.40
C GLY A 148 9.61 12.04 -12.57
N ILE A 149 9.45 12.04 -11.24
CA ILE A 149 10.58 12.21 -10.32
C ILE A 149 11.38 10.89 -10.35
N HIS A 150 12.52 10.88 -11.05
CA HIS A 150 13.47 9.76 -11.02
C HIS A 150 14.43 9.99 -9.84
N HIS A 151 14.24 9.23 -8.78
CA HIS A 151 15.27 9.04 -7.75
C HIS A 151 15.94 7.68 -8.00
N ASP A 152 17.18 7.69 -8.46
CA ASP A 152 17.96 6.49 -8.76
C ASP A 152 18.44 5.70 -7.53
N LYS A 153 18.10 6.15 -6.33
CA LYS A 153 18.45 5.48 -5.08
C LYS A 153 17.22 4.89 -4.42
N GLU A 154 17.03 3.58 -4.63
CA GLU A 154 16.09 2.79 -3.85
C GLU A 154 16.59 2.74 -2.40
N GLY A 155 15.91 3.42 -1.49
CA GLY A 155 16.16 3.32 -0.06
C GLY A 155 15.78 1.94 0.48
N PHE A 156 16.37 1.53 1.60
CA PHE A 156 15.88 0.38 2.35
C PHE A 156 14.47 0.68 2.86
N LEU A 157 13.60 -0.34 2.93
CA LEU A 157 12.15 -0.21 3.17
C LEU A 157 11.75 0.75 4.31
N PHE A 158 12.59 0.92 5.32
CA PHE A 158 12.31 1.69 6.53
C PHE A 158 13.23 2.91 6.75
N LEU A 159 14.24 3.10 5.89
CA LEU A 159 15.17 4.19 6.05
C LEU A 159 14.93 5.23 4.95
N PRO A 160 14.56 6.47 5.33
CA PRO A 160 14.41 7.55 4.36
C PRO A 160 15.76 7.94 3.78
N THR A 161 15.77 8.33 2.52
CA THR A 161 16.92 9.02 1.91
C THR A 161 16.75 10.51 2.15
N THR A 162 17.77 11.17 2.69
CA THR A 162 17.76 12.62 2.92
C THR A 162 18.70 13.31 1.96
N THR A 163 18.23 14.39 1.34
CA THR A 163 19.06 15.30 0.57
C THR A 163 18.88 16.71 1.13
N TYR A 164 19.96 17.46 1.22
CA TYR A 164 19.98 18.81 1.73
C TYR A 164 20.45 19.76 0.64
N HIS A 165 19.78 20.89 0.51
CA HIS A 165 20.20 21.98 -0.37
C HIS A 165 19.75 23.34 0.21
N GLN A 166 20.31 24.41 -0.34
CA GLN A 166 19.99 25.77 0.06
C GLN A 166 19.40 26.52 -1.12
N GLU A 167 18.26 27.18 -0.90
CA GLU A 167 17.56 27.98 -1.89
C GLU A 167 17.76 29.47 -1.60
N PRO A 168 18.28 30.26 -2.56
CA PRO A 168 18.41 31.70 -2.38
C PRO A 168 17.07 32.35 -2.07
N LYS A 169 17.05 33.24 -1.06
CA LYS A 169 15.87 34.01 -0.69
C LYS A 169 15.96 35.49 -1.16
N VAL A 170 17.18 35.97 -1.38
CA VAL A 170 17.50 37.35 -1.80
C VAL A 170 17.66 37.43 -3.30
N ARG A 171 17.49 38.65 -3.84
CA ARG A 171 17.66 38.98 -5.26
C ARG A 171 18.84 39.92 -5.44
N VAL A 172 19.36 39.96 -6.65
CA VAL A 172 20.40 40.91 -7.03
C VAL A 172 19.87 42.34 -6.87
N GLY A 173 20.60 43.15 -6.15
CA GLY A 173 20.24 44.57 -5.81
C GLY A 173 19.58 44.72 -4.43
N ASP A 174 19.22 43.65 -3.72
CA ASP A 174 18.68 43.75 -2.37
C ASP A 174 19.75 44.27 -1.41
N GLU A 175 19.35 45.18 -0.50
CA GLU A 175 20.18 45.57 0.62
C GLU A 175 19.90 44.66 1.80
N VAL A 176 20.95 44.03 2.31
CA VAL A 176 20.89 43.11 3.44
C VAL A 176 21.70 43.63 4.62
N THR A 177 21.20 43.36 5.80
CA THR A 177 21.87 43.67 7.06
C THR A 177 22.50 42.41 7.66
N LYS A 178 23.48 42.61 8.55
CA LYS A 178 24.08 41.49 9.28
C LYS A 178 23.01 40.68 10.02
N GLY A 179 22.96 39.39 9.76
CA GLY A 179 21.97 38.45 10.34
C GLY A 179 20.74 38.20 9.47
N ASP A 180 20.61 38.86 8.30
CA ASP A 180 19.53 38.56 7.36
C ASP A 180 19.74 37.20 6.68
N LEU A 181 18.63 36.51 6.41
CA LEU A 181 18.63 35.20 5.78
C LEU A 181 18.84 35.31 4.26
N LEU A 182 20.03 34.96 3.79
CA LEU A 182 20.41 34.99 2.38
C LEU A 182 19.84 33.78 1.62
N ALA A 183 19.93 32.58 2.22
CA ALA A 183 19.39 31.36 1.63
C ALA A 183 18.69 30.52 2.68
N LYS A 184 17.56 29.94 2.31
CA LYS A 184 16.78 29.00 3.12
C LYS A 184 17.35 27.60 2.95
N GLY A 185 17.68 26.92 4.04
CA GLY A 185 18.00 25.49 4.00
C GLY A 185 16.74 24.66 3.83
N VAL A 186 16.76 23.70 2.90
CA VAL A 186 15.69 22.74 2.66
C VAL A 186 16.25 21.33 2.75
N THR A 187 15.70 20.55 3.66
CA THR A 187 15.99 19.11 3.78
C THR A 187 14.84 18.36 3.13
N LEU A 188 15.13 17.63 2.07
CA LEU A 188 14.18 16.72 1.43
C LEU A 188 14.34 15.33 2.04
N ILE A 189 13.28 14.81 2.61
CA ILE A 189 13.20 13.46 3.17
C ILE A 189 12.34 12.66 2.22
N TYR A 190 12.93 11.67 1.58
CA TYR A 190 12.28 10.85 0.57
C TYR A 190 12.06 9.43 1.08
N PHE A 191 10.82 8.96 1.02
CA PHE A 191 10.42 7.60 1.34
C PHE A 191 9.90 6.92 0.09
N GLN A 192 10.47 5.78 -0.24
CA GLN A 192 9.92 4.85 -1.22
C GLN A 192 10.21 3.43 -0.78
N ALA A 193 9.16 2.60 -0.71
CA ALA A 193 9.34 1.18 -0.49
C ALA A 193 10.11 0.55 -1.67
N ASN A 194 11.08 -0.33 -1.37
CA ASN A 194 11.82 -1.06 -2.39
C ASN A 194 10.85 -1.95 -3.19
N LYS A 195 10.92 -1.88 -4.54
CA LYS A 195 10.02 -2.61 -5.44
C LYS A 195 10.04 -4.13 -5.24
N TRP A 196 11.20 -4.70 -4.89
CA TRP A 196 11.33 -6.15 -4.68
C TRP A 196 10.70 -6.59 -3.37
N ILE A 197 10.88 -5.82 -2.30
CA ILE A 197 10.24 -6.08 -1.00
C ILE A 197 8.72 -5.89 -1.13
N PHE A 198 8.28 -4.84 -1.81
CA PHE A 198 6.87 -4.64 -2.14
C PHE A 198 6.31 -5.85 -2.90
N SER A 199 6.98 -6.29 -3.95
CA SER A 199 6.55 -7.43 -4.78
C SER A 199 6.54 -8.74 -3.99
N LEU A 200 7.50 -8.96 -3.09
CA LEU A 200 7.53 -10.13 -2.20
C LEU A 200 6.32 -10.14 -1.24
N LEU A 201 6.01 -9.01 -0.63
CA LEU A 201 4.84 -8.90 0.26
C LEU A 201 3.54 -9.13 -0.50
N VAL A 202 3.42 -8.56 -1.70
CA VAL A 202 2.27 -8.75 -2.59
C VAL A 202 2.15 -10.22 -3.03
N PHE A 203 3.26 -10.88 -3.35
CA PHE A 203 3.31 -12.31 -3.68
C PHE A 203 2.81 -13.17 -2.51
N ILE A 204 3.25 -12.88 -1.28
CA ILE A 204 2.76 -13.58 -0.07
C ILE A 204 1.26 -13.38 0.10
N ILE A 205 0.76 -12.14 -0.08
CA ILE A 205 -0.69 -11.87 -0.03
C ILE A 205 -1.44 -12.69 -1.08
N GLY A 206 -0.90 -12.81 -2.30
CA GLY A 206 -1.48 -13.64 -3.35
C GLY A 206 -1.63 -15.10 -2.93
N ILE A 207 -0.58 -15.70 -2.34
CA ILE A 207 -0.63 -17.06 -1.78
C ILE A 207 -1.71 -17.14 -0.69
N MET A 208 -1.74 -16.20 0.25
CA MET A 208 -2.73 -16.20 1.34
C MET A 208 -4.16 -16.09 0.81
N MET A 209 -4.40 -15.26 -0.20
CA MET A 209 -5.72 -15.15 -0.83
C MET A 209 -6.12 -16.43 -1.56
N GLY A 210 -5.18 -17.11 -2.22
CA GLY A 210 -5.41 -18.42 -2.84
C GLY A 210 -5.82 -19.48 -1.83
N LEU A 211 -5.01 -19.67 -0.78
CA LEU A 211 -5.31 -20.59 0.33
C LEU A 211 -6.66 -20.26 0.98
N GLY A 212 -6.95 -18.97 1.16
CA GLY A 212 -8.17 -18.48 1.80
C GLY A 212 -9.43 -18.80 1.03
N GLY A 213 -9.37 -18.76 -0.29
CA GLY A 213 -10.49 -19.13 -1.14
C GLY A 213 -10.98 -20.55 -0.87
N ALA A 214 -10.09 -21.51 -0.77
CA ALA A 214 -10.43 -22.89 -0.43
C ALA A 214 -10.86 -23.05 1.04
N ALA A 215 -10.19 -22.37 1.96
CA ALA A 215 -10.54 -22.44 3.38
C ALA A 215 -11.97 -21.93 3.66
N VAL A 216 -12.44 -20.89 2.98
CA VAL A 216 -13.82 -20.41 3.10
C VAL A 216 -14.81 -21.46 2.59
N PHE A 217 -14.54 -22.08 1.44
CA PHE A 217 -15.43 -23.13 0.92
C PHE A 217 -15.43 -24.38 1.80
N LYS A 218 -14.29 -24.77 2.37
CA LYS A 218 -14.25 -25.83 3.37
C LYS A 218 -15.10 -25.49 4.60
N HIS A 219 -15.04 -24.25 5.10
CA HIS A 219 -15.93 -23.78 6.15
C HIS A 219 -17.41 -23.94 5.79
N ILE A 220 -17.79 -23.59 4.54
CA ILE A 220 -19.16 -23.76 4.07
C ILE A 220 -19.55 -25.23 4.08
N SER A 221 -18.69 -26.14 3.60
CA SER A 221 -18.98 -27.57 3.55
C SER A 221 -19.17 -28.18 4.96
N ASP A 222 -18.40 -27.71 5.94
CA ASP A 222 -18.49 -28.20 7.32
C ASP A 222 -19.79 -27.77 8.01
N TYR A 223 -20.30 -26.58 7.69
CA TYR A 223 -21.50 -26.05 8.34
C TYR A 223 -22.82 -26.29 7.59
N TYR A 224 -22.74 -26.44 6.28
CA TYR A 224 -23.90 -26.58 5.38
C TYR A 224 -23.73 -27.77 4.40
N PRO A 225 -23.51 -29.01 4.89
CA PRO A 225 -23.22 -30.15 4.02
C PRO A 225 -24.36 -30.44 3.04
N SER A 226 -25.60 -30.22 3.43
CA SER A 226 -26.79 -30.41 2.58
C SER A 226 -27.11 -29.23 1.64
N ASN A 227 -26.53 -28.06 1.87
CA ASN A 227 -26.83 -26.81 1.17
C ASN A 227 -25.61 -26.12 0.59
N ILE A 228 -24.50 -26.87 0.38
CA ILE A 228 -23.21 -26.33 -0.11
C ILE A 228 -23.39 -25.49 -1.38
N GLY A 229 -24.16 -25.98 -2.36
CA GLY A 229 -24.36 -25.29 -3.63
C GLY A 229 -25.05 -23.94 -3.48
N THR A 230 -26.09 -23.87 -2.65
CA THR A 230 -26.83 -22.62 -2.42
C THR A 230 -26.03 -21.60 -1.64
N VAL A 231 -25.44 -22.01 -0.52
CA VAL A 231 -24.62 -21.13 0.33
C VAL A 231 -23.34 -20.71 -0.41
N GLY A 232 -22.67 -21.65 -1.08
CA GLY A 232 -21.49 -21.38 -1.89
C GLY A 232 -21.77 -20.42 -3.05
N GLY A 233 -22.95 -20.55 -3.69
CA GLY A 233 -23.39 -19.62 -4.72
C GLY A 233 -23.59 -18.20 -4.20
N ILE A 234 -24.28 -18.04 -3.05
CA ILE A 234 -24.49 -16.73 -2.40
C ILE A 234 -23.14 -16.09 -2.03
N VAL A 235 -22.27 -16.88 -1.38
CA VAL A 235 -20.93 -16.43 -0.98
C VAL A 235 -20.07 -16.10 -2.21
N GLY A 236 -20.20 -16.88 -3.30
CA GLY A 236 -19.57 -16.60 -4.58
C GLY A 236 -19.96 -15.26 -5.19
N VAL A 237 -21.27 -14.94 -5.17
CA VAL A 237 -21.78 -13.63 -5.63
C VAL A 237 -21.20 -12.50 -4.78
N LEU A 238 -21.17 -12.63 -3.45
CA LEU A 238 -20.59 -11.62 -2.57
C LEU A 238 -19.10 -11.40 -2.84
N GLY A 239 -18.34 -12.48 -3.10
CA GLY A 239 -16.95 -12.39 -3.54
C GLY A 239 -16.79 -11.70 -4.89
N GLY A 240 -17.65 -12.02 -5.86
CA GLY A 240 -17.68 -11.35 -7.17
C GLY A 240 -17.92 -9.84 -7.05
N LEU A 241 -18.85 -9.44 -6.19
CA LEU A 241 -19.09 -8.01 -5.88
C LEU A 241 -17.83 -7.33 -5.34
N GLY A 242 -17.02 -8.02 -4.52
CA GLY A 242 -15.72 -7.50 -4.06
C GLY A 242 -14.76 -7.22 -5.20
N GLY A 243 -14.69 -8.11 -6.19
CA GLY A 243 -13.88 -7.92 -7.39
C GLY A 243 -14.36 -6.77 -8.28
N PHE A 244 -15.66 -6.51 -8.31
CA PHE A 244 -16.25 -5.41 -9.07
C PHE A 244 -16.08 -4.07 -8.35
N PHE A 245 -16.47 -3.98 -7.08
CA PHE A 245 -16.41 -2.72 -6.32
C PHE A 245 -15.00 -2.37 -5.86
N GLY A 246 -14.12 -3.36 -5.67
CA GLY A 246 -12.75 -3.12 -5.18
C GLY A 246 -11.98 -2.06 -5.98
N PRO A 247 -11.82 -2.22 -7.31
CA PRO A 247 -11.12 -1.22 -8.12
C PRO A 247 -11.78 0.16 -8.09
N LEU A 248 -13.12 0.24 -8.01
CA LEU A 248 -13.85 1.51 -7.89
C LEU A 248 -13.53 2.21 -6.56
N VAL A 249 -13.50 1.45 -5.47
CA VAL A 249 -13.12 1.97 -4.14
C VAL A 249 -11.66 2.41 -4.15
N PHE A 250 -10.75 1.63 -4.72
CA PHE A 250 -9.33 1.99 -4.81
C PHE A 250 -9.13 3.28 -5.61
N GLY A 251 -9.82 3.43 -6.76
CA GLY A 251 -9.78 4.64 -7.56
C GLY A 251 -10.35 5.85 -6.84
N SER A 252 -11.47 5.69 -6.13
CA SER A 252 -12.07 6.76 -5.32
C SER A 252 -11.15 7.20 -4.17
N LEU A 253 -10.55 6.25 -3.47
CA LEU A 253 -9.58 6.53 -2.40
C LEU A 253 -8.33 7.23 -2.95
N LEU A 254 -7.80 6.78 -4.08
CA LEU A 254 -6.66 7.43 -4.73
C LEU A 254 -7.02 8.86 -5.13
N LYS A 255 -8.20 9.08 -5.72
CA LYS A 255 -8.65 10.42 -6.12
C LYS A 255 -8.82 11.37 -4.92
N SER A 256 -9.33 10.88 -3.80
CA SER A 256 -9.58 11.69 -2.60
C SER A 256 -8.33 11.95 -1.75
N THR A 257 -7.40 10.98 -1.68
CA THR A 257 -6.22 11.06 -0.81
C THR A 257 -4.94 11.40 -1.55
N GLY A 258 -4.87 11.17 -2.87
CA GLY A 258 -3.64 11.25 -3.66
C GLY A 258 -2.62 10.14 -3.35
N ILE A 259 -2.96 9.17 -2.47
CA ILE A 259 -2.03 8.18 -1.94
C ILE A 259 -2.33 6.80 -2.54
N TRP A 260 -1.39 6.24 -3.29
CA TRP A 260 -1.53 4.92 -3.91
C TRP A 260 -1.68 3.78 -2.89
N THR A 261 -1.08 3.91 -1.71
CA THR A 261 -1.16 2.87 -0.66
C THR A 261 -2.50 2.83 0.07
N SER A 262 -3.42 3.74 -0.21
CA SER A 262 -4.78 3.76 0.37
C SER A 262 -5.57 2.47 0.11
N CYS A 263 -5.31 1.78 -1.00
CA CYS A 263 -5.90 0.47 -1.28
C CYS A 263 -5.50 -0.60 -0.24
N TRP A 264 -4.23 -0.60 0.19
CA TRP A 264 -3.74 -1.51 1.24
C TRP A 264 -4.35 -1.19 2.60
N MET A 265 -4.50 0.10 2.93
CA MET A 265 -5.17 0.54 4.16
C MET A 265 -6.62 0.09 4.19
N PHE A 266 -7.36 0.24 3.10
CA PHE A 266 -8.74 -0.23 2.98
C PHE A 266 -8.83 -1.74 3.17
N LEU A 267 -7.99 -2.53 2.48
CA LEU A 267 -7.97 -3.97 2.62
C LEU A 267 -7.59 -4.42 4.02
N ALA A 268 -6.67 -3.72 4.68
CA ALA A 268 -6.30 -4.02 6.07
C ALA A 268 -7.46 -3.79 7.04
N VAL A 269 -8.23 -2.72 6.88
CA VAL A 269 -9.45 -2.48 7.68
C VAL A 269 -10.44 -3.63 7.46
N LEU A 270 -10.65 -4.06 6.22
CA LEU A 270 -11.51 -5.19 5.90
C LEU A 270 -11.04 -6.49 6.57
N VAL A 271 -9.72 -6.75 6.53
CA VAL A 271 -9.11 -7.91 7.19
C VAL A 271 -9.28 -7.86 8.70
N VAL A 272 -9.11 -6.69 9.32
CA VAL A 272 -9.35 -6.52 10.78
C VAL A 272 -10.80 -6.85 11.12
N ILE A 273 -11.76 -6.37 10.35
CA ILE A 273 -13.18 -6.71 10.53
C ILE A 273 -13.38 -8.24 10.43
N CYS A 274 -12.78 -8.87 9.40
CA CYS A 274 -12.84 -10.33 9.22
C CYS A 274 -12.25 -11.08 10.43
N ILE A 275 -11.11 -10.65 10.96
CA ILE A 275 -10.46 -11.25 12.15
C ILE A 275 -11.35 -11.12 13.39
N VAL A 276 -11.93 -9.95 13.62
CA VAL A 276 -12.82 -9.73 14.75
C VAL A 276 -14.04 -10.64 14.66
N LEU A 277 -14.68 -10.70 13.50
CA LEU A 277 -15.82 -11.59 13.25
C LEU A 277 -15.46 -13.06 13.40
N GLN A 278 -14.28 -13.48 12.94
CA GLN A 278 -13.81 -14.85 13.10
C GLN A 278 -13.53 -15.20 14.56
N ARG A 279 -12.85 -14.33 15.30
CA ARG A 279 -12.60 -14.53 16.75
C ARG A 279 -13.85 -14.57 17.57
N THR A 280 -14.83 -13.69 17.32
CA THR A 280 -16.12 -13.71 18.00
C THR A 280 -16.90 -15.00 17.75
N ALA A 281 -16.85 -15.51 16.50
CA ALA A 281 -17.49 -16.78 16.15
C ALA A 281 -16.84 -17.96 16.88
N ILE A 282 -15.49 -18.01 16.97
CA ILE A 282 -14.76 -19.06 17.69
C ILE A 282 -15.13 -19.03 19.17
N ARG A 283 -15.09 -17.87 19.83
CA ARG A 283 -15.45 -17.71 21.25
C ARG A 283 -16.88 -18.18 21.56
N ALA A 284 -17.83 -17.86 20.69
CA ALA A 284 -19.22 -18.27 20.86
C ALA A 284 -19.39 -19.79 20.81
N VAL A 285 -18.62 -20.49 19.96
CA VAL A 285 -18.65 -21.96 19.87
C VAL A 285 -17.99 -22.60 21.08
N THR A 286 -16.82 -22.11 21.51
CA THR A 286 -16.11 -22.63 22.69
C THR A 286 -16.95 -22.49 23.96
N LYS A 287 -17.61 -21.33 24.18
CA LYS A 287 -18.49 -21.09 25.33
C LYS A 287 -19.68 -22.04 25.33
N LYS A 288 -20.23 -22.43 24.18
CA LYS A 288 -21.34 -23.38 24.08
C LYS A 288 -20.88 -24.81 24.35
N SER A 289 -19.65 -25.18 23.98
CA SER A 289 -19.07 -26.52 24.26
C SER A 289 -18.67 -26.70 25.73
N SER A 290 -18.33 -25.64 26.45
CA SER A 290 -18.00 -25.70 27.88
C SER A 290 -19.22 -25.62 28.81
N ALA A 291 -20.42 -25.41 28.28
CA ALA A 291 -21.68 -25.33 29.01
C ALA A 291 -22.52 -26.62 28.90
N ILE A 292 -22.00 -27.64 28.19
CA ILE A 292 -22.53 -29.00 28.07
C ILE A 292 -21.61 -29.96 28.82
#